data_f71e22dc6ce48c669fd150a09ee00afa
#
_entry.id   f71e22dc6ce48c669fd150a09ee00afa
#
_cell.length_a   1.000
_cell.length_b   1.000
_cell.length_c   1.000
_cell.angle_alpha   90.00
_cell.angle_beta   90.00
_cell.angle_gamma   90.00
#
_symmetry.space_group_name_H-M   'P 1'
#
loop_
_entity.id
_entity.type
_entity.pdbx_description
1 polymer ?
#
loop_
_entity_poly.entity_id
_entity_poly.type
_entity_poly.pdbx_seq_one_letter_code
_entity_poly.pdbx_strand_id
1 'polypeptide(L)'
;MLIIQNGYECDYEMKLFYKLYFDMNEDIYVYSNFEYKDKVINVYTEIIYNGDTYFDDFYYDFDTENQKAQFIKKIFTASCTKSFCHAAEKIKHINLPWGVMCGIRPAKIVRELMEEGNSDSEVVEILKKIYEVSDEKIDLAYKVAKNEKILLDEIGEKSVSIYIGIPFCPTRCLYCSFVSTDIRVSGKYMDPFVDKLLLEIDKTAEVIDKMGAYVENIYIGGGTPTTLEPHHLKAIFDRLKANFDFSKIKEFTLEAGRPDTITKDKLYEAKQGGVNRISINPQTMNEQTLKRVGRKHTPDMVRKCFEMARKMGFDNINMDLIAGLPEETVDMFKYGLDEVIKLDPENITVHSMCVKRAASLRFSDAELAKANDMNEMLSYTQKHMEKTGRKPYYMYRQKNISGNLENVGYAKDGCMSTYNINIMEEKQTIIALGGGGSTKIVMDDRIERVFNFKDPLEYIRRFDEILKKKDEILDILAGEKNG
;
A
#
# COMPACT_ATOMS: atom_id res chain seq x y z
N MET A 1 -2.80 15.59 27.97
CA MET A 1 -3.98 15.24 27.14
C MET A 1 -4.95 14.37 27.93
N LEU A 2 -6.23 14.79 28.04
CA LEU A 2 -7.32 13.97 28.61
C LEU A 2 -8.50 14.00 27.63
N ILE A 3 -8.95 12.83 27.17
CA ILE A 3 -10.12 12.71 26.30
C ILE A 3 -11.20 11.91 27.08
N ILE A 4 -12.37 12.51 27.24
CA ILE A 4 -13.55 11.88 27.85
C ILE A 4 -14.62 11.75 26.78
N GLN A 5 -15.12 10.55 26.56
CA GLN A 5 -16.19 10.24 25.61
C GLN A 5 -17.39 9.66 26.37
N ASN A 6 -18.57 10.17 26.05
CA ASN A 6 -19.83 9.71 26.60
C ASN A 6 -20.78 9.29 25.47
N GLY A 7 -21.54 8.22 25.67
CA GLY A 7 -22.51 7.68 24.71
C GLY A 7 -21.92 6.78 23.62
N TYR A 8 -20.80 7.17 23.01
CA TYR A 8 -20.09 6.37 22.00
C TYR A 8 -18.58 6.58 22.09
N GLU A 9 -17.82 5.47 22.11
CA GLU A 9 -16.37 5.51 22.22
C GLU A 9 -15.70 5.21 20.87
N CYS A 10 -14.84 6.14 20.40
CA CYS A 10 -13.97 5.99 19.23
C CYS A 10 -12.56 6.51 19.56
N ASP A 11 -12.00 6.08 20.69
CA ASP A 11 -10.77 6.58 21.29
C ASP A 11 -9.57 6.51 20.33
N TYR A 12 -9.47 5.44 19.54
CA TYR A 12 -8.39 5.27 18.57
C TYR A 12 -8.46 6.34 17.47
N GLU A 13 -9.60 6.53 16.86
CA GLU A 13 -9.82 7.49 15.78
C GLU A 13 -9.71 8.94 16.29
N MET A 14 -10.27 9.22 17.45
CA MET A 14 -10.15 10.52 18.10
C MET A 14 -8.67 10.90 18.34
N LYS A 15 -7.86 9.97 18.88
CA LYS A 15 -6.42 10.17 19.07
C LYS A 15 -5.66 10.32 17.76
N LEU A 16 -6.15 9.73 16.67
CA LEU A 16 -5.54 9.87 15.36
C LEU A 16 -5.67 11.31 14.85
N PHE A 17 -6.87 11.89 14.94
CA PHE A 17 -7.12 13.28 14.56
C PHE A 17 -6.50 14.26 15.55
N TYR A 18 -6.53 13.98 16.85
CA TYR A 18 -5.85 14.80 17.87
C TYR A 18 -4.39 15.07 17.47
N LYS A 19 -3.64 14.04 17.04
CA LYS A 19 -2.23 14.18 16.63
C LYS A 19 -1.99 15.04 15.38
N LEU A 20 -3.01 15.32 14.60
CA LEU A 20 -2.90 16.23 13.45
C LEU A 20 -2.94 17.70 13.90
N TYR A 21 -3.71 17.99 14.95
CA TYR A 21 -3.92 19.35 15.46
C TYR A 21 -2.94 19.73 16.58
N PHE A 22 -2.61 18.78 17.45
CA PHE A 22 -1.92 19.05 18.72
C PHE A 22 -0.76 18.09 18.98
N ASP A 23 0.25 18.59 19.73
CA ASP A 23 1.29 17.73 20.24
C ASP A 23 0.80 16.92 21.44
N MET A 24 1.31 15.67 21.57
CA MET A 24 0.90 14.76 22.66
C MET A 24 1.28 15.28 24.05
N ASN A 25 2.20 16.24 24.15
CA ASN A 25 2.67 16.83 25.38
C ASN A 25 1.90 18.10 25.77
N GLU A 26 0.99 18.60 24.89
CA GLU A 26 0.15 19.75 25.20
C GLU A 26 -0.91 19.36 26.24
N ASP A 27 -1.20 20.27 27.18
CA ASP A 27 -2.22 20.07 28.19
C ASP A 27 -3.58 20.49 27.66
N ILE A 28 -4.27 19.53 27.04
CA ILE A 28 -5.54 19.72 26.39
C ILE A 28 -6.56 18.76 26.98
N TYR A 29 -7.71 19.31 27.29
CA TYR A 29 -8.89 18.55 27.71
C TYR A 29 -9.91 18.49 26.58
N VAL A 30 -10.40 17.30 26.25
CA VAL A 30 -11.43 17.06 25.24
C VAL A 30 -12.58 16.30 25.88
N TYR A 31 -13.77 16.85 25.79
CA TYR A 31 -15.00 16.19 26.16
C TYR A 31 -15.89 16.01 24.92
N SER A 32 -16.38 14.81 24.68
CA SER A 32 -17.28 14.50 23.57
C SER A 32 -18.48 13.71 24.08
N ASN A 33 -19.67 14.18 23.77
CA ASN A 33 -20.95 13.53 24.11
C ASN A 33 -21.69 13.18 22.83
N PHE A 34 -22.04 11.91 22.68
CA PHE A 34 -22.76 11.35 21.53
C PHE A 34 -24.14 10.87 21.97
N GLU A 35 -25.17 11.26 21.22
CA GLU A 35 -26.52 10.77 21.36
C GLU A 35 -27.08 10.33 20.00
N TYR A 36 -27.79 9.21 19.99
CA TYR A 36 -28.59 8.78 18.84
C TYR A 36 -30.01 8.58 19.28
N LYS A 37 -30.91 9.42 18.78
CA LYS A 37 -32.33 9.40 19.14
C LYS A 37 -33.19 9.86 17.96
N ASP A 38 -34.35 9.23 17.76
CA ASP A 38 -35.32 9.60 16.73
C ASP A 38 -34.71 9.73 15.30
N LYS A 39 -33.76 8.82 14.94
CA LYS A 39 -32.99 8.80 13.69
C LYS A 39 -32.07 10.03 13.50
N VAL A 40 -31.74 10.71 14.58
CA VAL A 40 -30.81 11.83 14.58
C VAL A 40 -29.58 11.48 15.42
N ILE A 41 -28.41 11.69 14.84
CA ILE A 41 -27.14 11.71 15.55
C ILE A 41 -26.92 13.12 16.04
N ASN A 42 -26.64 13.29 17.34
CA ASN A 42 -26.15 14.52 17.91
C ASN A 42 -24.80 14.28 18.56
N VAL A 43 -23.81 15.11 18.24
CA VAL A 43 -22.47 15.06 18.85
C VAL A 43 -22.06 16.44 19.27
N TYR A 44 -21.89 16.63 20.58
CA TYR A 44 -21.29 17.80 21.15
C TYR A 44 -19.84 17.53 21.54
N THR A 45 -18.90 18.34 21.06
CA THR A 45 -17.48 18.24 21.43
C THR A 45 -16.99 19.58 21.96
N GLU A 46 -16.32 19.53 23.10
CA GLU A 46 -15.68 20.67 23.75
C GLU A 46 -14.18 20.43 23.91
N ILE A 47 -13.36 21.42 23.58
CA ILE A 47 -11.90 21.42 23.72
C ILE A 47 -11.51 22.60 24.60
N ILE A 48 -10.83 22.33 25.72
CA ILE A 48 -10.20 23.37 26.54
C ILE A 48 -8.73 23.43 26.21
N TYR A 49 -8.29 24.58 25.69
CA TYR A 49 -6.92 24.84 25.27
C TYR A 49 -6.46 26.20 25.74
N ASN A 50 -5.34 26.26 26.51
CA ASN A 50 -4.79 27.48 27.11
C ASN A 50 -5.79 28.31 27.96
N GLY A 51 -6.78 27.65 28.57
CA GLY A 51 -7.81 28.25 29.38
C GLY A 51 -9.05 28.74 28.63
N ASP A 52 -9.04 28.70 27.30
CA ASP A 52 -10.18 29.02 26.45
C ASP A 52 -10.94 27.74 26.06
N THR A 53 -12.25 27.87 25.83
CA THR A 53 -13.15 26.79 25.45
C THR A 53 -13.60 26.93 24.01
N TYR A 54 -13.37 25.88 23.24
CA TYR A 54 -13.81 25.75 21.85
C TYR A 54 -14.73 24.55 21.71
N PHE A 55 -15.87 24.71 21.05
CA PHE A 55 -16.86 23.64 20.96
C PHE A 55 -17.48 23.56 19.57
N ASP A 56 -18.03 22.38 19.27
CA ASP A 56 -18.89 22.11 18.12
C ASP A 56 -20.12 21.33 18.56
N ASP A 57 -21.24 21.55 17.88
CA ASP A 57 -22.51 20.88 18.12
C ASP A 57 -23.06 20.41 16.77
N PHE A 58 -22.87 19.13 16.48
CA PHE A 58 -23.11 18.53 15.17
C PHE A 58 -24.37 17.66 15.17
N TYR A 59 -25.24 17.90 14.22
CA TYR A 59 -26.47 17.13 14.01
C TYR A 59 -26.48 16.50 12.62
N TYR A 60 -26.93 15.24 12.54
CA TYR A 60 -27.06 14.51 11.29
C TYR A 60 -28.22 13.54 11.32
N ASP A 61 -29.13 13.64 10.33
CA ASP A 61 -30.20 12.68 10.14
C ASP A 61 -29.66 11.38 9.57
N PHE A 62 -29.79 10.29 10.31
CA PHE A 62 -29.29 8.99 9.91
C PHE A 62 -30.23 7.87 10.36
N ASP A 63 -30.83 7.19 9.40
CA ASP A 63 -31.66 6.02 9.66
C ASP A 63 -30.81 4.75 9.72
N THR A 64 -30.79 4.09 10.88
CA THR A 64 -30.07 2.82 11.07
C THR A 64 -30.88 1.61 10.62
N GLU A 65 -32.16 1.78 10.26
CA GLU A 65 -33.02 0.70 9.81
C GLU A 65 -32.50 0.13 8.48
N ASN A 66 -32.33 -1.18 8.42
CA ASN A 66 -31.76 -1.91 7.29
C ASN A 66 -30.25 -1.65 7.00
N GLN A 67 -29.54 -0.93 7.87
CA GLN A 67 -28.09 -0.71 7.72
C GLN A 67 -27.27 -1.80 8.41
N LYS A 68 -26.15 -2.18 7.81
CA LYS A 68 -25.21 -3.11 8.45
C LYS A 68 -24.58 -2.49 9.70
N ALA A 69 -24.45 -3.25 10.77
CA ALA A 69 -23.88 -2.79 12.05
C ALA A 69 -22.47 -2.16 11.87
N GLN A 70 -21.66 -2.70 10.96
CA GLN A 70 -20.33 -2.16 10.66
C GLN A 70 -20.41 -0.79 9.99
N PHE A 71 -21.40 -0.54 9.13
CA PHE A 71 -21.61 0.76 8.50
C PHE A 71 -22.10 1.79 9.52
N ILE A 72 -23.07 1.43 10.37
CA ILE A 72 -23.54 2.28 11.47
C ILE A 72 -22.37 2.72 12.35
N LYS A 73 -21.48 1.77 12.73
CA LYS A 73 -20.29 2.06 13.51
C LYS A 73 -19.35 3.08 12.81
N LYS A 74 -19.17 2.96 11.49
CA LYS A 74 -18.37 3.91 10.71
C LYS A 74 -18.95 5.32 10.73
N ILE A 75 -20.28 5.44 10.58
CA ILE A 75 -20.98 6.73 10.59
C ILE A 75 -20.89 7.38 11.98
N PHE A 76 -21.12 6.63 13.05
CA PHE A 76 -21.02 7.14 14.42
C PHE A 76 -19.58 7.63 14.73
N THR A 77 -18.59 6.84 14.35
CA THR A 77 -17.16 7.23 14.47
C THR A 77 -16.84 8.50 13.68
N ALA A 78 -17.32 8.59 12.43
CA ALA A 78 -17.12 9.77 11.58
C ALA A 78 -17.80 11.02 12.20
N SER A 79 -18.99 10.88 12.76
CA SER A 79 -19.70 12.00 13.41
C SER A 79 -18.94 12.54 14.63
N CYS A 80 -18.43 11.65 15.49
CA CYS A 80 -17.63 12.05 16.65
C CYS A 80 -16.31 12.73 16.23
N THR A 81 -15.60 12.16 15.27
CA THR A 81 -14.33 12.72 14.79
C THR A 81 -14.53 14.04 14.03
N LYS A 82 -15.66 14.20 13.33
CA LYS A 82 -16.04 15.45 12.65
C LYS A 82 -16.28 16.57 13.65
N SER A 83 -17.10 16.35 14.67
CA SER A 83 -17.35 17.34 15.72
C SER A 83 -16.04 17.75 16.43
N PHE A 84 -15.15 16.76 16.72
CA PHE A 84 -13.82 17.08 17.25
C PHE A 84 -13.00 17.95 16.29
N CYS A 85 -12.94 17.62 15.00
CA CYS A 85 -12.18 18.37 14.02
C CYS A 85 -12.71 19.81 13.87
N HIS A 86 -14.04 20.01 13.88
CA HIS A 86 -14.65 21.34 13.82
C HIS A 86 -14.32 22.20 15.05
N ALA A 87 -14.33 21.59 16.26
CA ALA A 87 -13.91 22.30 17.47
C ALA A 87 -12.40 22.66 17.41
N ALA A 88 -11.55 21.71 16.96
CA ALA A 88 -10.11 21.89 16.84
C ALA A 88 -9.71 22.90 15.75
N GLU A 89 -10.47 22.98 14.66
CA GLU A 89 -10.27 23.92 13.55
C GLU A 89 -10.37 25.38 14.01
N LYS A 90 -11.15 25.66 15.06
CA LYS A 90 -11.27 26.99 15.69
C LYS A 90 -9.99 27.41 16.43
N ILE A 91 -9.12 26.42 16.75
CA ILE A 91 -7.82 26.64 17.40
C ILE A 91 -6.71 26.70 16.36
N LYS A 92 -6.69 25.76 15.44
CA LYS A 92 -5.64 25.61 14.44
C LYS A 92 -6.22 25.09 13.11
N HIS A 93 -6.08 25.92 12.08
CA HIS A 93 -6.53 25.53 10.75
C HIS A 93 -5.63 24.47 10.10
N ILE A 94 -6.20 23.34 9.72
CA ILE A 94 -5.51 22.23 9.01
C ILE A 94 -6.34 21.79 7.82
N ASN A 95 -5.72 21.80 6.64
CA ASN A 95 -6.36 21.25 5.45
C ASN A 95 -6.36 19.73 5.51
N LEU A 96 -7.55 19.11 5.54
CA LEU A 96 -7.76 17.68 5.54
C LEU A 96 -8.47 17.24 4.25
N PRO A 97 -7.76 16.98 3.14
CA PRO A 97 -8.40 16.62 1.86
C PRO A 97 -9.29 15.38 1.93
N TRP A 98 -9.00 14.46 2.83
CA TRP A 98 -9.80 13.26 3.12
C TRP A 98 -10.81 13.47 4.25
N GLY A 99 -10.97 14.70 4.74
CA GLY A 99 -11.83 15.02 5.86
C GLY A 99 -11.59 14.11 7.06
N VAL A 100 -12.67 13.63 7.67
CA VAL A 100 -12.62 12.73 8.83
C VAL A 100 -12.64 11.23 8.46
N MET A 101 -12.44 10.90 7.19
CA MET A 101 -12.39 9.52 6.76
C MET A 101 -11.21 8.79 7.39
N CYS A 102 -11.48 7.82 8.25
CA CYS A 102 -10.51 6.91 8.83
C CYS A 102 -10.30 5.67 7.96
N GLY A 103 -9.13 5.05 8.12
CA GLY A 103 -8.80 3.80 7.44
C GLY A 103 -7.78 3.94 6.33
N ILE A 104 -7.25 2.79 5.93
CA ILE A 104 -6.13 2.71 4.99
C ILE A 104 -6.59 2.51 3.53
N ARG A 105 -7.87 2.25 3.29
CA ARG A 105 -8.43 1.90 1.97
C ARG A 105 -9.67 2.72 1.65
N PRO A 106 -9.54 4.00 1.25
CA PRO A 106 -10.69 4.86 0.93
C PRO A 106 -11.58 4.30 -0.20
N ALA A 107 -10.99 3.74 -1.25
CA ALA A 107 -11.73 3.15 -2.37
C ALA A 107 -12.65 1.99 -1.93
N LYS A 108 -12.25 1.21 -0.92
CA LYS A 108 -13.07 0.14 -0.35
C LYS A 108 -14.37 0.67 0.26
N ILE A 109 -14.34 1.85 0.91
CA ILE A 109 -15.55 2.46 1.47
C ILE A 109 -16.52 2.82 0.34
N VAL A 110 -16.00 3.41 -0.73
CA VAL A 110 -16.79 3.76 -1.93
C VAL A 110 -17.42 2.50 -2.53
N ARG A 111 -16.63 1.44 -2.73
CA ARG A 111 -17.11 0.19 -3.29
C ARG A 111 -18.19 -0.46 -2.40
N GLU A 112 -17.97 -0.52 -1.08
CA GLU A 112 -18.96 -1.07 -0.14
C GLU A 112 -20.30 -0.31 -0.22
N LEU A 113 -20.27 1.03 -0.30
CA LEU A 113 -21.47 1.85 -0.50
C LEU A 113 -22.19 1.53 -1.81
N MET A 114 -21.44 1.36 -2.91
CA MET A 114 -22.02 0.95 -4.20
C MET A 114 -22.62 -0.47 -4.14
N GLU A 115 -21.94 -1.42 -3.50
CA GLU A 115 -22.42 -2.81 -3.33
C GLU A 115 -23.67 -2.88 -2.43
N GLU A 116 -23.88 -1.90 -1.56
CA GLU A 116 -25.10 -1.75 -0.73
C GLU A 116 -26.29 -1.14 -1.50
N GLY A 117 -26.09 -0.80 -2.79
CA GLY A 117 -27.15 -0.33 -3.67
C GLY A 117 -27.33 1.19 -3.69
N ASN A 118 -26.43 1.96 -3.04
CA ASN A 118 -26.45 3.41 -3.15
C ASN A 118 -26.13 3.86 -4.57
N SER A 119 -26.86 4.85 -5.08
CA SER A 119 -26.55 5.51 -6.33
C SER A 119 -25.26 6.31 -6.25
N ASP A 120 -24.67 6.63 -7.40
CA ASP A 120 -23.46 7.44 -7.47
C ASP A 120 -23.60 8.78 -6.72
N SER A 121 -24.79 9.41 -6.80
CA SER A 121 -25.08 10.66 -6.10
C SER A 121 -25.15 10.51 -4.59
N GLU A 122 -25.74 9.42 -4.10
CA GLU A 122 -25.80 9.11 -2.66
C GLU A 122 -24.40 8.81 -2.09
N VAL A 123 -23.58 8.05 -2.80
CA VAL A 123 -22.18 7.81 -2.41
C VAL A 123 -21.43 9.13 -2.27
N VAL A 124 -21.52 10.03 -3.26
CA VAL A 124 -20.88 11.35 -3.23
C VAL A 124 -21.40 12.18 -2.07
N GLU A 125 -22.71 12.16 -1.82
CA GLU A 125 -23.32 12.90 -0.71
C GLU A 125 -22.85 12.42 0.66
N ILE A 126 -22.75 11.10 0.87
CA ILE A 126 -22.21 10.50 2.10
C ILE A 126 -20.75 10.95 2.31
N LEU A 127 -19.92 10.87 1.26
CA LEU A 127 -18.52 11.27 1.35
C LEU A 127 -18.35 12.74 1.67
N LYS A 128 -19.19 13.62 1.09
CA LYS A 128 -19.16 15.07 1.35
C LYS A 128 -19.72 15.43 2.72
N LYS A 129 -20.92 14.97 3.04
CA LYS A 129 -21.65 15.44 4.22
C LYS A 129 -21.16 14.79 5.53
N ILE A 130 -20.82 13.50 5.48
CA ILE A 130 -20.41 12.76 6.69
C ILE A 130 -18.90 12.82 6.87
N TYR A 131 -18.15 12.47 5.82
CA TYR A 131 -16.71 12.38 5.92
C TYR A 131 -15.97 13.68 5.59
N GLU A 132 -16.63 14.68 5.00
CA GLU A 132 -16.03 15.95 4.54
C GLU A 132 -14.87 15.79 3.58
N VAL A 133 -14.92 14.78 2.75
CA VAL A 133 -13.90 14.53 1.73
C VAL A 133 -14.01 15.58 0.62
N SER A 134 -12.88 16.12 0.18
CA SER A 134 -12.82 17.09 -0.91
C SER A 134 -13.26 16.47 -2.25
N ASP A 135 -13.81 17.29 -3.16
CA ASP A 135 -14.28 16.83 -4.48
C ASP A 135 -13.19 16.10 -5.27
N GLU A 136 -11.93 16.56 -5.22
CA GLU A 136 -10.78 15.91 -5.87
C GLU A 136 -10.56 14.49 -5.33
N LYS A 137 -10.64 14.30 -4.01
CA LYS A 137 -10.42 12.99 -3.38
C LYS A 137 -11.62 12.06 -3.53
N ILE A 138 -12.84 12.61 -3.60
CA ILE A 138 -14.04 11.83 -3.95
C ILE A 138 -13.91 11.29 -5.37
N ASP A 139 -13.58 12.13 -6.36
CA ASP A 139 -13.37 11.73 -7.75
C ASP A 139 -12.29 10.64 -7.86
N LEU A 140 -11.15 10.82 -7.14
CA LEU A 140 -10.08 9.84 -7.12
C LEU A 140 -10.54 8.49 -6.55
N ALA A 141 -11.16 8.48 -5.36
CA ALA A 141 -11.61 7.25 -4.71
C ALA A 141 -12.66 6.51 -5.54
N TYR A 142 -13.56 7.26 -6.18
CA TYR A 142 -14.59 6.74 -7.05
C TYR A 142 -14.03 6.08 -8.31
N LYS A 143 -13.07 6.75 -8.99
CA LYS A 143 -12.37 6.20 -10.15
C LYS A 143 -11.60 4.92 -9.80
N VAL A 144 -10.91 4.92 -8.65
CA VAL A 144 -10.20 3.73 -8.16
C VAL A 144 -11.18 2.60 -7.91
N ALA A 145 -12.27 2.82 -7.16
CA ALA A 145 -13.26 1.80 -6.85
C ALA A 145 -13.87 1.17 -8.12
N LYS A 146 -14.15 1.97 -9.15
CA LYS A 146 -14.65 1.46 -10.44
C LYS A 146 -13.62 0.62 -11.20
N ASN A 147 -12.36 1.07 -11.23
CA ASN A 147 -11.31 0.36 -11.94
C ASN A 147 -10.89 -0.93 -11.22
N GLU A 148 -10.84 -0.92 -9.88
CA GLU A 148 -10.61 -2.12 -9.07
C GLU A 148 -11.70 -3.17 -9.32
N LYS A 149 -12.97 -2.75 -9.35
CA LYS A 149 -14.10 -3.67 -9.53
C LYS A 149 -13.97 -4.53 -10.78
N ILE A 150 -13.51 -3.96 -11.90
CA ILE A 150 -13.33 -4.69 -13.16
C ILE A 150 -12.42 -5.90 -12.95
N LEU A 151 -11.26 -5.70 -12.29
CA LEU A 151 -10.29 -6.78 -12.08
C LEU A 151 -10.69 -7.71 -10.93
N LEU A 152 -11.41 -7.20 -9.92
CA LEU A 152 -11.93 -8.03 -8.83
C LEU A 152 -12.99 -9.01 -9.33
N ASP A 153 -13.82 -8.61 -10.29
CA ASP A 153 -14.83 -9.47 -10.91
C ASP A 153 -14.19 -10.55 -11.81
N GLU A 154 -12.91 -10.41 -12.18
CA GLU A 154 -12.16 -11.38 -13.00
C GLU A 154 -11.31 -12.37 -12.19
N ILE A 155 -11.29 -12.25 -10.86
CA ILE A 155 -10.54 -13.18 -9.99
C ILE A 155 -11.13 -14.58 -10.11
N GLY A 156 -10.29 -15.56 -10.41
CA GLY A 156 -10.71 -16.97 -10.51
C GLY A 156 -11.11 -17.53 -9.15
N GLU A 157 -12.23 -18.24 -9.09
CA GLU A 157 -12.83 -18.77 -7.85
C GLU A 157 -11.86 -19.59 -6.97
N LYS A 158 -10.93 -20.32 -7.60
CA LYS A 158 -9.91 -21.15 -6.91
C LYS A 158 -8.49 -20.64 -7.14
N SER A 159 -8.35 -19.35 -7.47
CA SER A 159 -7.04 -18.79 -7.74
C SER A 159 -6.35 -18.30 -6.47
N VAL A 160 -5.02 -18.38 -6.47
CA VAL A 160 -4.16 -17.79 -5.45
C VAL A 160 -3.06 -16.94 -6.10
N SER A 161 -2.52 -16.00 -5.35
CA SER A 161 -1.29 -15.30 -5.73
C SER A 161 -0.10 -15.84 -4.93
N ILE A 162 1.08 -15.81 -5.55
CA ILE A 162 2.36 -16.09 -4.88
C ILE A 162 3.14 -14.80 -4.72
N TYR A 163 3.63 -14.54 -3.51
CA TYR A 163 4.62 -13.50 -3.22
C TYR A 163 5.95 -14.12 -2.83
N ILE A 164 7.04 -13.68 -3.45
CA ILE A 164 8.40 -14.13 -3.11
C ILE A 164 9.21 -12.94 -2.60
N GLY A 165 9.57 -12.98 -1.31
CA GLY A 165 10.35 -11.95 -0.67
C GLY A 165 11.86 -12.22 -0.76
N ILE A 166 12.61 -11.37 -1.49
CA ILE A 166 14.06 -11.39 -1.56
C ILE A 166 14.62 -10.38 -0.57
N PRO A 167 15.27 -10.82 0.54
CA PRO A 167 15.62 -9.92 1.63
C PRO A 167 16.97 -9.19 1.44
N PHE A 168 17.47 -9.07 0.21
CA PHE A 168 18.76 -8.47 -0.09
C PHE A 168 18.62 -7.12 -0.79
N CYS A 169 19.45 -6.13 -0.38
CA CYS A 169 19.59 -4.83 -1.03
C CYS A 169 21.06 -4.47 -1.21
N PRO A 170 21.43 -3.72 -2.26
CA PRO A 170 22.82 -3.25 -2.43
C PRO A 170 23.22 -2.24 -1.34
N THR A 171 22.26 -1.44 -0.88
CA THR A 171 22.38 -0.50 0.27
C THR A 171 20.99 -0.25 0.83
N ARG A 172 20.89 0.12 2.12
CA ARG A 172 19.62 0.48 2.72
C ARG A 172 19.33 1.97 2.51
N CYS A 173 18.20 2.29 1.87
CA CYS A 173 17.74 3.67 1.71
C CYS A 173 17.25 4.23 3.06
N LEU A 174 17.43 5.54 3.32
CA LEU A 174 17.08 6.18 4.59
C LEU A 174 15.60 6.06 4.94
N TYR A 175 14.73 6.15 3.95
CA TYR A 175 13.26 6.07 4.14
C TYR A 175 12.73 4.64 4.21
N CYS A 176 13.54 3.63 3.82
CA CYS A 176 13.04 2.27 3.63
C CYS A 176 12.73 1.57 4.96
N SER A 177 11.54 1.02 5.04
CA SER A 177 11.08 0.21 6.18
C SER A 177 10.88 -1.27 5.85
N PHE A 178 11.15 -1.66 4.59
CA PHE A 178 11.05 -3.06 4.19
C PHE A 178 12.13 -3.90 4.84
N VAL A 179 11.83 -5.18 4.98
CA VAL A 179 12.76 -6.19 5.47
C VAL A 179 13.83 -6.40 4.42
N SER A 180 15.03 -5.88 4.68
CA SER A 180 16.17 -6.09 3.78
C SER A 180 17.49 -5.96 4.54
N THR A 181 18.48 -6.70 4.07
CA THR A 181 19.85 -6.65 4.57
C THR A 181 20.81 -6.19 3.45
N ASP A 182 21.85 -5.48 3.86
CA ASP A 182 22.89 -5.02 2.94
C ASP A 182 23.73 -6.21 2.45
N ILE A 183 23.85 -6.38 1.13
CA ILE A 183 24.64 -7.48 0.52
C ILE A 183 26.10 -7.49 0.92
N ARG A 184 26.67 -6.34 1.31
CA ARG A 184 28.06 -6.27 1.78
C ARG A 184 28.28 -7.09 3.07
N VAL A 185 27.21 -7.29 3.86
CA VAL A 185 27.22 -8.06 5.10
C VAL A 185 26.63 -9.45 4.90
N SER A 186 25.56 -9.54 4.14
CA SER A 186 24.71 -10.74 3.99
C SER A 186 24.89 -11.48 2.68
N GLY A 187 25.71 -11.01 1.74
CA GLY A 187 25.88 -11.61 0.41
C GLY A 187 26.32 -13.08 0.44
N LYS A 188 27.10 -13.48 1.46
CA LYS A 188 27.49 -14.90 1.66
C LYS A 188 26.33 -15.85 1.95
N TYR A 189 25.15 -15.31 2.28
CA TYR A 189 23.94 -16.11 2.53
C TYR A 189 23.05 -16.23 1.29
N MET A 190 23.44 -15.64 0.16
CA MET A 190 22.58 -15.57 -1.03
C MET A 190 22.37 -16.94 -1.64
N ASP A 191 23.44 -17.71 -1.90
CA ASP A 191 23.34 -19.08 -2.43
C ASP A 191 22.52 -19.99 -1.49
N PRO A 192 22.86 -20.13 -0.19
CA PRO A 192 22.05 -20.98 0.71
C PRO A 192 20.61 -20.50 0.88
N PHE A 193 20.35 -19.20 0.75
CA PHE A 193 18.98 -18.67 0.77
C PHE A 193 18.20 -19.13 -0.46
N VAL A 194 18.79 -19.02 -1.64
CA VAL A 194 18.16 -19.47 -2.89
C VAL A 194 17.91 -20.97 -2.87
N ASP A 195 18.88 -21.80 -2.42
CA ASP A 195 18.70 -23.24 -2.27
C ASP A 195 17.47 -23.59 -1.40
N LYS A 196 17.30 -22.88 -0.26
CA LYS A 196 16.13 -23.07 0.60
C LYS A 196 14.84 -22.58 -0.05
N LEU A 197 14.89 -21.45 -0.76
CA LEU A 197 13.74 -20.91 -1.48
C LEU A 197 13.22 -21.89 -2.56
N LEU A 198 14.11 -22.58 -3.28
CA LEU A 198 13.71 -23.59 -4.25
C LEU A 198 12.93 -24.72 -3.59
N LEU A 199 13.35 -25.19 -2.42
CA LEU A 199 12.61 -26.20 -1.65
C LEU A 199 11.27 -25.68 -1.10
N GLU A 200 11.22 -24.38 -0.73
CA GLU A 200 9.97 -23.75 -0.29
C GLU A 200 8.97 -23.63 -1.45
N ILE A 201 9.45 -23.38 -2.68
CA ILE A 201 8.60 -23.40 -3.90
C ILE A 201 7.98 -24.77 -4.09
N ASP A 202 8.77 -25.86 -4.00
CA ASP A 202 8.25 -27.22 -4.11
C ASP A 202 7.16 -27.51 -3.08
N LYS A 203 7.45 -27.21 -1.80
CA LYS A 203 6.47 -27.39 -0.71
C LYS A 203 5.21 -26.55 -0.91
N THR A 204 5.35 -25.35 -1.42
CA THR A 204 4.21 -24.46 -1.71
C THR A 204 3.33 -25.04 -2.83
N ALA A 205 3.93 -25.64 -3.85
CA ALA A 205 3.18 -26.31 -4.92
C ALA A 205 2.35 -27.49 -4.38
N GLU A 206 2.91 -28.32 -3.49
CA GLU A 206 2.17 -29.39 -2.82
C GLU A 206 0.97 -28.85 -2.02
N VAL A 207 1.14 -27.71 -1.35
CA VAL A 207 0.06 -27.09 -0.57
C VAL A 207 -1.04 -26.57 -1.48
N ILE A 208 -0.69 -25.86 -2.57
CA ILE A 208 -1.66 -25.32 -3.54
C ILE A 208 -2.43 -26.47 -4.23
N ASP A 209 -1.76 -27.57 -4.56
CA ASP A 209 -2.42 -28.76 -5.14
C ASP A 209 -3.44 -29.36 -4.16
N LYS A 210 -3.06 -29.53 -2.90
CA LYS A 210 -3.98 -30.00 -1.84
C LYS A 210 -5.15 -29.06 -1.57
N MET A 211 -4.98 -27.76 -1.80
CA MET A 211 -6.07 -26.77 -1.75
C MET A 211 -7.04 -26.94 -2.93
N GLY A 212 -6.65 -27.64 -4.00
CA GLY A 212 -7.36 -27.68 -5.28
C GLY A 212 -7.38 -26.32 -5.99
N ALA A 213 -6.35 -25.50 -5.73
CA ALA A 213 -6.22 -24.15 -6.26
C ALA A 213 -5.19 -24.08 -7.40
N TYR A 214 -5.11 -22.93 -8.05
CA TYR A 214 -4.08 -22.65 -9.06
C TYR A 214 -3.51 -21.24 -8.88
N VAL A 215 -2.29 -21.03 -9.38
CA VAL A 215 -1.60 -19.75 -9.30
C VAL A 215 -2.04 -18.84 -10.44
N GLU A 216 -2.55 -17.66 -10.13
CA GLU A 216 -2.97 -16.66 -11.08
C GLU A 216 -1.97 -15.50 -11.20
N ASN A 217 -1.29 -15.14 -10.10
CA ASN A 217 -0.29 -14.07 -10.08
C ASN A 217 0.96 -14.51 -9.31
N ILE A 218 2.12 -14.10 -9.81
CA ILE A 218 3.41 -14.23 -9.12
C ILE A 218 4.03 -12.84 -8.98
N TYR A 219 4.47 -12.50 -7.78
CA TYR A 219 5.13 -11.23 -7.49
C TYR A 219 6.44 -11.48 -6.73
N ILE A 220 7.57 -11.15 -7.34
CA ILE A 220 8.88 -11.22 -6.70
C ILE A 220 9.31 -9.81 -6.29
N GLY A 221 9.38 -9.58 -4.99
CA GLY A 221 9.67 -8.27 -4.40
C GLY A 221 10.50 -8.36 -3.12
N GLY A 222 10.31 -7.38 -2.23
CA GLY A 222 10.95 -7.33 -0.91
C GLY A 222 12.04 -6.28 -0.80
N GLY A 223 13.30 -6.69 -0.69
CA GLY A 223 14.44 -5.79 -0.72
C GLY A 223 14.69 -5.28 -2.14
N THR A 224 15.46 -6.04 -2.90
CA THR A 224 15.72 -5.79 -4.32
C THR A 224 16.00 -7.13 -5.01
N PRO A 225 15.03 -7.76 -5.66
CA PRO A 225 15.21 -9.06 -6.31
C PRO A 225 16.37 -9.11 -7.29
N THR A 226 16.64 -8.03 -8.01
CA THR A 226 17.77 -7.92 -8.95
C THR A 226 19.14 -7.77 -8.27
N THR A 227 19.25 -7.88 -6.96
CA THR A 227 20.53 -8.13 -6.28
C THR A 227 21.02 -9.56 -6.50
N LEU A 228 20.09 -10.49 -6.73
CA LEU A 228 20.42 -11.88 -7.10
C LEU A 228 21.19 -11.91 -8.42
N GLU A 229 22.09 -12.88 -8.56
CA GLU A 229 22.83 -13.09 -9.80
C GLU A 229 21.94 -13.75 -10.87
N PRO A 230 22.27 -13.66 -12.17
CA PRO A 230 21.46 -14.22 -13.25
C PRO A 230 21.12 -15.70 -13.05
N HIS A 231 22.09 -16.51 -12.58
CA HIS A 231 21.88 -17.95 -12.35
C HIS A 231 20.90 -18.23 -11.19
N HIS A 232 20.86 -17.38 -10.16
CA HIS A 232 19.88 -17.47 -9.09
C HIS A 232 18.45 -17.18 -9.60
N LEU A 233 18.30 -16.10 -10.38
CA LEU A 233 17.02 -15.75 -11.00
C LEU A 233 16.53 -16.87 -11.91
N LYS A 234 17.44 -17.40 -12.76
CA LYS A 234 17.13 -18.55 -13.62
C LYS A 234 16.67 -19.75 -12.82
N ALA A 235 17.37 -20.13 -11.75
CA ALA A 235 17.00 -21.28 -10.90
C ALA A 235 15.60 -21.11 -10.30
N ILE A 236 15.28 -19.90 -9.82
CA ILE A 236 13.94 -19.59 -9.27
C ILE A 236 12.88 -19.70 -10.37
N PHE A 237 13.11 -19.11 -11.54
CA PHE A 237 12.13 -19.13 -12.64
C PHE A 237 11.92 -20.56 -13.18
N ASP A 238 12.99 -21.33 -13.34
CA ASP A 238 12.89 -22.73 -13.78
C ASP A 238 12.10 -23.56 -12.77
N ARG A 239 12.31 -23.36 -11.45
CA ARG A 239 11.59 -24.05 -10.41
C ARG A 239 10.11 -23.68 -10.38
N LEU A 240 9.78 -22.40 -10.59
CA LEU A 240 8.40 -21.94 -10.70
C LEU A 240 7.70 -22.58 -11.90
N LYS A 241 8.37 -22.62 -13.07
CA LYS A 241 7.82 -23.27 -14.27
C LYS A 241 7.63 -24.78 -14.14
N ALA A 242 8.49 -25.45 -13.37
CA ALA A 242 8.36 -26.87 -13.12
C ALA A 242 7.18 -27.23 -12.21
N ASN A 243 6.77 -26.31 -11.34
CA ASN A 243 5.77 -26.55 -10.30
C ASN A 243 4.39 -25.97 -10.62
N PHE A 244 4.29 -24.94 -11.46
CA PHE A 244 3.04 -24.23 -11.70
C PHE A 244 2.68 -24.16 -13.18
N ASP A 245 1.37 -24.20 -13.47
CA ASP A 245 0.83 -24.06 -14.82
C ASP A 245 0.88 -22.59 -15.26
N PHE A 246 1.90 -22.25 -16.05
CA PHE A 246 2.11 -20.88 -16.55
C PHE A 246 1.02 -20.41 -17.52
N SER A 247 0.20 -21.30 -18.07
CA SER A 247 -0.94 -20.90 -18.92
C SER A 247 -2.05 -20.20 -18.14
N LYS A 248 -2.09 -20.37 -16.81
CA LYS A 248 -3.05 -19.74 -15.90
C LYS A 248 -2.53 -18.47 -15.25
N ILE A 249 -1.22 -18.18 -15.38
CA ILE A 249 -0.62 -17.00 -14.76
C ILE A 249 -0.92 -15.77 -15.62
N LYS A 250 -1.74 -14.85 -15.08
CA LYS A 250 -2.09 -13.59 -15.71
C LYS A 250 -0.99 -12.54 -15.53
N GLU A 251 -0.42 -12.45 -14.33
CA GLU A 251 0.63 -11.48 -14.00
C GLU A 251 1.83 -12.18 -13.34
N PHE A 252 3.02 -11.95 -13.90
CA PHE A 252 4.28 -12.31 -13.29
C PHE A 252 5.16 -11.06 -13.18
N THR A 253 5.19 -10.46 -12.00
CA THR A 253 5.93 -9.23 -11.71
C THR A 253 7.28 -9.51 -11.07
N LEU A 254 8.33 -8.84 -11.56
CA LEU A 254 9.64 -8.77 -10.93
C LEU A 254 9.96 -7.32 -10.55
N GLU A 255 10.21 -7.05 -9.26
CA GLU A 255 10.74 -5.77 -8.82
C GLU A 255 12.23 -5.65 -9.17
N ALA A 256 12.55 -4.91 -10.20
CA ALA A 256 13.90 -4.41 -10.49
C ALA A 256 14.05 -2.97 -9.95
N GLY A 257 13.66 -2.80 -8.68
CA GLY A 257 13.43 -1.49 -8.05
C GLY A 257 14.69 -0.61 -7.88
N ARG A 258 15.87 -1.11 -8.22
CA ARG A 258 17.15 -0.41 -8.11
C ARG A 258 17.87 -0.43 -9.46
N PRO A 259 17.91 0.67 -10.22
CA PRO A 259 18.63 0.74 -11.49
C PRO A 259 20.09 0.31 -11.44
N ASP A 260 20.77 0.54 -10.29
CA ASP A 260 22.15 0.11 -10.05
C ASP A 260 22.34 -1.42 -9.91
N THR A 261 21.26 -2.21 -9.92
CA THR A 261 21.32 -3.69 -9.87
C THR A 261 20.84 -4.36 -11.17
N ILE A 262 20.33 -3.58 -12.12
CA ILE A 262 19.78 -4.09 -13.38
C ILE A 262 20.93 -4.33 -14.37
N THR A 263 20.98 -5.53 -14.92
CA THR A 263 21.91 -5.89 -16.02
C THR A 263 21.14 -6.54 -17.17
N LYS A 264 21.79 -6.56 -18.35
CA LYS A 264 21.21 -7.20 -19.54
C LYS A 264 20.89 -8.68 -19.30
N ASP A 265 21.79 -9.41 -18.64
CA ASP A 265 21.62 -10.84 -18.38
C ASP A 265 20.47 -11.10 -17.39
N LYS A 266 20.32 -10.28 -16.36
CA LYS A 266 19.18 -10.39 -15.42
C LYS A 266 17.83 -10.12 -16.09
N LEU A 267 17.77 -9.11 -16.96
CA LEU A 267 16.56 -8.86 -17.77
C LEU A 267 16.28 -9.98 -18.75
N TYR A 268 17.32 -10.56 -19.35
CA TYR A 268 17.19 -11.70 -20.23
C TYR A 268 16.60 -12.91 -19.48
N GLU A 269 17.17 -13.28 -18.32
CA GLU A 269 16.66 -14.39 -17.51
C GLU A 269 15.21 -14.12 -17.05
N ALA A 270 14.89 -12.87 -16.66
CA ALA A 270 13.51 -12.53 -16.31
C ALA A 270 12.53 -12.71 -17.47
N LYS A 271 12.91 -12.27 -18.68
CA LYS A 271 12.07 -12.46 -19.87
C LYS A 271 11.91 -13.91 -20.24
N GLN A 272 13.00 -14.70 -20.24
CA GLN A 272 12.95 -16.15 -20.45
C GLN A 272 12.17 -16.87 -19.34
N GLY A 273 12.24 -16.35 -18.12
CA GLY A 273 11.49 -16.83 -16.96
C GLY A 273 9.98 -16.68 -17.07
N GLY A 274 9.49 -15.87 -18.02
CA GLY A 274 8.05 -15.62 -18.20
C GLY A 274 7.55 -14.36 -17.47
N VAL A 275 8.47 -13.56 -16.92
CA VAL A 275 8.11 -12.24 -16.33
C VAL A 275 7.50 -11.36 -17.42
N ASN A 276 6.25 -10.93 -17.19
CA ASN A 276 5.52 -10.07 -18.12
C ASN A 276 5.35 -8.62 -17.61
N ARG A 277 5.63 -8.37 -16.33
CA ARG A 277 5.64 -7.04 -15.72
C ARG A 277 6.92 -6.82 -14.92
N ILE A 278 7.54 -5.65 -15.07
CA ILE A 278 8.77 -5.29 -14.36
C ILE A 278 8.63 -3.91 -13.71
N SER A 279 9.24 -3.73 -12.54
CA SER A 279 9.24 -2.43 -11.86
C SER A 279 10.64 -1.83 -11.85
N ILE A 280 10.82 -0.65 -12.45
CA ILE A 280 12.08 0.12 -12.48
C ILE A 280 11.85 1.42 -11.71
N ASN A 281 12.32 1.51 -10.46
CA ASN A 281 11.86 2.54 -9.54
C ASN A 281 12.88 3.67 -9.35
N PRO A 282 12.71 4.85 -10.00
CA PRO A 282 13.57 6.00 -9.79
C PRO A 282 13.45 6.56 -8.36
N GLN A 283 12.24 6.56 -7.79
CA GLN A 283 11.81 7.24 -6.56
C GLN A 283 11.83 8.77 -6.69
N THR A 284 12.82 9.32 -7.34
CA THR A 284 12.93 10.71 -7.83
C THR A 284 13.89 10.76 -9.02
N MET A 285 13.76 11.78 -9.86
CA MET A 285 14.72 12.09 -10.94
C MET A 285 15.67 13.24 -10.54
N ASN A 286 15.75 13.57 -9.25
CA ASN A 286 16.69 14.55 -8.73
C ASN A 286 17.93 13.87 -8.14
N GLU A 287 19.10 14.14 -8.72
CA GLU A 287 20.35 13.47 -8.32
C GLU A 287 20.78 13.81 -6.89
N GLN A 288 20.53 15.05 -6.42
CA GLN A 288 20.88 15.45 -5.06
C GLN A 288 20.01 14.72 -4.03
N THR A 289 18.72 14.63 -4.29
CA THR A 289 17.78 13.87 -3.47
C THR A 289 18.14 12.38 -3.43
N LEU A 290 18.50 11.77 -4.58
CA LEU A 290 18.96 10.37 -4.63
C LEU A 290 20.19 10.14 -3.73
N LYS A 291 21.19 11.00 -3.80
CA LYS A 291 22.38 10.92 -2.93
C LYS A 291 22.01 11.03 -1.46
N ARG A 292 21.13 11.98 -1.12
CA ARG A 292 20.67 12.23 0.25
C ARG A 292 19.94 11.02 0.85
N VAL A 293 19.07 10.38 0.08
CA VAL A 293 18.34 9.20 0.55
C VAL A 293 19.12 7.88 0.45
N GLY A 294 20.41 7.94 0.06
CA GLY A 294 21.28 6.78 0.03
C GLY A 294 21.12 5.87 -1.19
N ARG A 295 20.58 6.41 -2.31
CA ARG A 295 20.51 5.68 -3.59
C ARG A 295 21.72 6.04 -4.46
N LYS A 296 22.36 5.03 -5.03
CA LYS A 296 23.62 5.22 -5.81
C LYS A 296 23.39 5.41 -7.32
N HIS A 297 22.18 5.19 -7.80
CA HIS A 297 21.89 5.38 -9.22
C HIS A 297 21.68 6.87 -9.57
N THR A 298 21.73 7.17 -10.84
CA THR A 298 21.48 8.50 -11.41
C THR A 298 20.23 8.47 -12.30
N PRO A 299 19.63 9.63 -12.63
CA PRO A 299 18.53 9.71 -13.61
C PRO A 299 18.89 9.08 -14.96
N ASP A 300 20.15 9.22 -15.42
CA ASP A 300 20.60 8.60 -16.68
C ASP A 300 20.64 7.07 -16.59
N MET A 301 20.99 6.50 -15.45
CA MET A 301 20.90 5.06 -15.25
C MET A 301 19.44 4.58 -15.32
N VAL A 302 18.49 5.34 -14.79
CA VAL A 302 17.05 5.03 -14.90
C VAL A 302 16.63 4.97 -16.37
N ARG A 303 16.97 6.01 -17.17
CA ARG A 303 16.64 6.06 -18.60
C ARG A 303 17.25 4.86 -19.35
N LYS A 304 18.54 4.57 -19.12
CA LYS A 304 19.24 3.43 -19.75
C LYS A 304 18.61 2.09 -19.39
N CYS A 305 18.26 1.89 -18.11
CA CYS A 305 17.59 0.64 -17.67
C CYS A 305 16.21 0.49 -18.30
N PHE A 306 15.44 1.57 -18.37
CA PHE A 306 14.13 1.59 -19.02
C PHE A 306 14.24 1.23 -20.51
N GLU A 307 15.14 1.87 -21.25
CA GLU A 307 15.38 1.56 -22.66
C GLU A 307 15.86 0.11 -22.86
N MET A 308 16.73 -0.38 -21.97
CA MET A 308 17.21 -1.76 -22.03
C MET A 308 16.06 -2.75 -21.81
N ALA A 309 15.18 -2.50 -20.85
CA ALA A 309 14.00 -3.31 -20.62
C ALA A 309 13.05 -3.30 -21.84
N ARG A 310 12.80 -2.13 -22.45
CA ARG A 310 12.02 -2.02 -23.68
C ARG A 310 12.63 -2.83 -24.83
N LYS A 311 13.94 -2.73 -25.06
CA LYS A 311 14.65 -3.51 -26.09
C LYS A 311 14.58 -5.03 -25.83
N MET A 312 14.40 -5.45 -24.60
CA MET A 312 14.18 -6.85 -24.21
C MET A 312 12.70 -7.30 -24.38
N GLY A 313 11.79 -6.41 -24.81
CA GLY A 313 10.39 -6.71 -25.03
C GLY A 313 9.53 -6.69 -23.76
N PHE A 314 9.91 -5.90 -22.74
CA PHE A 314 9.01 -5.61 -21.62
C PHE A 314 8.06 -4.49 -21.99
N ASP A 315 6.78 -4.82 -22.14
CA ASP A 315 5.71 -3.90 -22.54
C ASP A 315 4.83 -3.46 -21.36
N ASN A 316 5.08 -3.95 -20.16
CA ASN A 316 4.41 -3.54 -18.92
C ASN A 316 5.47 -3.18 -17.88
N ILE A 317 5.87 -1.91 -17.88
CA ILE A 317 6.87 -1.35 -16.96
C ILE A 317 6.18 -0.42 -15.98
N ASN A 318 6.41 -0.66 -14.69
CA ASN A 318 6.02 0.24 -13.61
C ASN A 318 7.21 1.09 -13.15
N MET A 319 6.95 2.35 -12.80
CA MET A 319 7.94 3.25 -12.22
C MET A 319 7.37 3.92 -10.97
N ASP A 320 8.06 3.74 -9.82
CA ASP A 320 7.64 4.34 -8.55
C ASP A 320 8.34 5.68 -8.33
N LEU A 321 7.56 6.65 -7.84
CA LEU A 321 8.02 7.94 -7.32
C LEU A 321 7.56 8.10 -5.87
N ILE A 322 8.29 8.92 -5.11
CA ILE A 322 7.92 9.27 -3.73
C ILE A 322 7.74 10.78 -3.64
N ALA A 323 6.53 11.23 -3.32
CA ALA A 323 6.25 12.62 -3.00
C ALA A 323 6.69 12.93 -1.56
N GLY A 324 7.36 14.05 -1.36
CA GLY A 324 7.78 14.52 -0.05
C GLY A 324 9.07 13.92 0.48
N LEU A 325 9.98 13.49 -0.38
CA LEU A 325 11.34 13.11 0.03
C LEU A 325 12.05 14.28 0.73
N PRO A 326 12.99 14.01 1.66
CA PRO A 326 13.68 15.06 2.41
C PRO A 326 14.29 16.13 1.50
N GLU A 327 13.98 17.40 1.80
CA GLU A 327 14.45 18.59 1.10
C GLU A 327 14.12 18.62 -0.42
N GLU A 328 13.16 17.82 -0.86
CA GLU A 328 12.65 17.87 -2.23
C GLU A 328 11.48 18.84 -2.32
N THR A 329 11.62 19.88 -3.13
CA THR A 329 10.59 20.89 -3.34
C THR A 329 9.50 20.38 -4.28
N VAL A 330 8.36 21.06 -4.29
CA VAL A 330 7.26 20.77 -5.22
C VAL A 330 7.72 20.80 -6.68
N ASP A 331 8.53 21.79 -7.07
CA ASP A 331 9.03 21.92 -8.43
C ASP A 331 10.02 20.80 -8.81
N MET A 332 10.85 20.36 -7.86
CA MET A 332 11.75 19.21 -8.07
C MET A 332 10.97 17.93 -8.30
N PHE A 333 9.90 17.70 -7.53
CA PHE A 333 9.00 16.56 -7.72
C PHE A 333 8.26 16.61 -9.06
N LYS A 334 7.69 17.77 -9.42
CA LYS A 334 7.03 17.99 -10.71
C LYS A 334 7.96 17.69 -11.87
N TYR A 335 9.18 18.21 -11.84
CA TYR A 335 10.22 17.89 -12.82
C TYR A 335 10.47 16.38 -12.92
N GLY A 336 10.61 15.70 -11.77
CA GLY A 336 10.85 14.26 -11.72
C GLY A 336 9.71 13.44 -12.32
N LEU A 337 8.47 13.82 -12.03
CA LEU A 337 7.28 13.19 -12.61
C LEU A 337 7.22 13.38 -14.13
N ASP A 338 7.47 14.59 -14.61
CA ASP A 338 7.46 14.90 -16.05
C ASP A 338 8.54 14.12 -16.81
N GLU A 339 9.72 13.94 -16.22
CA GLU A 339 10.79 13.11 -16.79
C GLU A 339 10.38 11.63 -16.87
N VAL A 340 9.68 11.11 -15.86
CA VAL A 340 9.13 9.74 -15.89
C VAL A 340 8.03 9.62 -16.94
N ILE A 341 7.13 10.60 -17.04
CA ILE A 341 6.07 10.62 -18.05
C ILE A 341 6.66 10.59 -19.48
N LYS A 342 7.77 11.28 -19.73
CA LYS A 342 8.46 11.28 -21.05
C LYS A 342 8.99 9.90 -21.45
N LEU A 343 9.30 9.03 -20.49
CA LEU A 343 9.68 7.64 -20.75
C LEU A 343 8.50 6.77 -21.17
N ASP A 344 7.30 7.23 -20.89
CA ASP A 344 6.02 6.62 -21.23
C ASP A 344 5.84 5.19 -20.70
N PRO A 345 6.10 4.91 -19.38
CA PRO A 345 5.82 3.61 -18.80
C PRO A 345 4.33 3.31 -18.80
N GLU A 346 3.96 2.04 -18.71
CA GLU A 346 2.54 1.64 -18.63
C GLU A 346 1.94 1.97 -17.26
N ASN A 347 2.78 1.89 -16.21
CA ASN A 347 2.36 2.16 -14.84
C ASN A 347 3.26 3.21 -14.18
N ILE A 348 2.65 4.11 -13.42
CA ILE A 348 3.35 5.03 -12.52
C ILE A 348 2.67 4.93 -11.16
N THR A 349 3.46 4.62 -10.11
CA THR A 349 2.98 4.63 -8.74
C THR A 349 3.59 5.81 -8.00
N VAL A 350 2.77 6.62 -7.34
CA VAL A 350 3.25 7.71 -6.50
C VAL A 350 2.94 7.40 -5.04
N HIS A 351 4.00 7.29 -4.26
CA HIS A 351 3.94 7.07 -2.83
C HIS A 351 4.10 8.39 -2.08
N SER A 352 3.31 8.60 -1.04
CA SER A 352 3.50 9.69 -0.09
C SER A 352 4.53 9.29 0.96
N MET A 353 5.50 10.17 1.20
CA MET A 353 6.55 9.93 2.18
C MET A 353 5.97 9.64 3.57
N CYS A 354 6.37 8.52 4.17
CA CYS A 354 5.96 8.11 5.49
C CYS A 354 7.16 7.64 6.31
N VAL A 355 7.43 8.28 7.45
CA VAL A 355 8.52 7.89 8.34
C VAL A 355 8.05 6.77 9.26
N LYS A 356 8.37 5.54 8.92
CA LYS A 356 8.06 4.36 9.74
C LYS A 356 9.12 4.12 10.83
N ARG A 357 8.75 3.37 11.87
CA ARG A 357 9.65 3.05 12.99
C ARG A 357 10.97 2.41 12.57
N ALA A 358 10.96 1.60 11.51
CA ALA A 358 12.14 0.89 10.99
C ALA A 358 13.00 1.72 10.02
N ALA A 359 12.55 2.92 9.61
CA ALA A 359 13.29 3.78 8.71
C ALA A 359 14.39 4.55 9.46
N SER A 360 15.61 4.57 8.90
CA SER A 360 16.74 5.31 9.47
C SER A 360 16.53 6.83 9.46
N LEU A 361 15.67 7.32 8.56
CA LEU A 361 15.27 8.73 8.46
C LEU A 361 14.70 9.29 9.78
N ARG A 362 14.09 8.45 10.62
CA ARG A 362 13.58 8.85 11.94
C ARG A 362 14.65 9.46 12.85
N PHE A 363 15.90 9.10 12.63
CA PHE A 363 17.05 9.53 13.43
C PHE A 363 17.88 10.60 12.71
N SER A 364 17.39 11.15 11.62
CA SER A 364 18.03 12.25 10.88
C SER A 364 17.33 13.57 11.16
N ASP A 365 18.09 14.67 11.08
CA ASP A 365 17.58 16.06 11.18
C ASP A 365 16.99 16.55 9.84
N ALA A 366 16.72 15.65 8.89
CA ALA A 366 16.22 16.03 7.58
C ALA A 366 14.79 16.57 7.66
N GLU A 367 14.58 17.75 7.10
CA GLU A 367 13.27 18.40 7.03
C GLU A 367 12.36 17.62 6.05
N LEU A 368 11.17 17.25 6.52
CA LEU A 368 10.15 16.59 5.71
C LEU A 368 9.27 17.62 5.03
N ALA A 369 8.74 17.27 3.84
CA ALA A 369 7.79 18.14 3.15
C ALA A 369 6.53 18.39 4.00
N LYS A 370 6.03 19.62 3.94
CA LYS A 370 4.79 20.01 4.61
C LYS A 370 3.59 19.34 3.95
N ALA A 371 2.51 19.17 4.71
CA ALA A 371 1.29 18.51 4.20
C ALA A 371 0.71 19.20 2.95
N ASN A 372 0.75 20.54 2.91
CA ASN A 372 0.26 21.30 1.75
C ASN A 372 1.12 21.07 0.50
N ASP A 373 2.45 21.02 0.64
CA ASP A 373 3.37 20.77 -0.47
C ASP A 373 3.14 19.36 -1.02
N MET A 374 2.99 18.37 -0.14
CA MET A 374 2.68 16.99 -0.54
C MET A 374 1.33 16.89 -1.26
N ASN A 375 0.29 17.60 -0.76
CA ASN A 375 -1.00 17.63 -1.42
C ASN A 375 -0.91 18.26 -2.82
N GLU A 376 -0.10 19.31 -3.01
CA GLU A 376 0.15 19.92 -4.31
C GLU A 376 0.85 18.94 -5.26
N MET A 377 1.85 18.17 -4.78
CA MET A 377 2.53 17.13 -5.57
C MET A 377 1.54 16.05 -6.05
N LEU A 378 0.63 15.60 -5.18
CA LEU A 378 -0.37 14.58 -5.52
C LEU A 378 -1.44 15.11 -6.48
N SER A 379 -1.94 16.33 -6.27
CA SER A 379 -2.89 16.97 -7.18
C SER A 379 -2.28 17.21 -8.58
N TYR A 380 -1.00 17.59 -8.62
CA TYR A 380 -0.26 17.67 -9.88
C TYR A 380 -0.18 16.32 -10.59
N THR A 381 0.14 15.27 -9.82
CA THR A 381 0.20 13.89 -10.32
C THR A 381 -1.13 13.47 -10.93
N GLN A 382 -2.23 13.58 -10.20
CA GLN A 382 -3.55 13.17 -10.67
C GLN A 382 -3.91 13.83 -12.01
N LYS A 383 -3.73 15.16 -12.10
CA LYS A 383 -4.02 15.93 -13.33
C LYS A 383 -3.16 15.49 -14.53
N HIS A 384 -1.88 15.14 -14.29
CA HIS A 384 -0.98 14.72 -15.37
C HIS A 384 -1.19 13.27 -15.79
N MET A 385 -1.56 12.38 -14.87
CA MET A 385 -1.96 11.00 -15.20
C MET A 385 -3.20 10.98 -16.10
N GLU A 386 -4.23 11.77 -15.77
CA GLU A 386 -5.43 11.90 -16.61
C GLU A 386 -5.11 12.39 -18.04
N LYS A 387 -4.25 13.42 -18.16
CA LYS A 387 -3.81 13.95 -19.47
C LYS A 387 -3.06 12.91 -20.32
N THR A 388 -2.40 11.95 -19.69
CA THR A 388 -1.62 10.90 -20.37
C THR A 388 -2.37 9.59 -20.51
N GLY A 389 -3.68 9.59 -20.21
CA GLY A 389 -4.55 8.43 -20.34
C GLY A 389 -4.30 7.32 -19.33
N ARG A 390 -3.58 7.62 -18.23
CA ARG A 390 -3.39 6.67 -17.12
C ARG A 390 -4.49 6.82 -16.09
N LYS A 391 -5.15 5.71 -15.77
CA LYS A 391 -6.26 5.65 -14.83
C LYS A 391 -5.76 5.22 -13.45
N PRO A 392 -6.23 5.84 -12.34
CA PRO A 392 -5.94 5.35 -11.00
C PRO A 392 -6.65 4.00 -10.82
N TYR A 393 -5.94 2.98 -10.32
CA TYR A 393 -6.50 1.63 -10.27
C TYR A 393 -6.32 0.92 -8.93
N TYR A 394 -5.46 1.42 -8.06
CA TYR A 394 -5.40 1.05 -6.66
C TYR A 394 -4.90 2.21 -5.83
N MET A 395 -5.33 2.25 -4.57
CA MET A 395 -4.89 3.27 -3.64
C MET A 395 -4.90 2.75 -2.21
N TYR A 396 -4.00 3.30 -1.41
CA TYR A 396 -4.00 3.04 0.02
C TYR A 396 -3.41 4.22 0.79
N ARG A 397 -3.80 4.34 2.05
CA ARG A 397 -3.24 5.30 2.99
C ARG A 397 -2.41 4.58 4.04
N GLN A 398 -1.43 5.25 4.59
CA GLN A 398 -0.62 4.71 5.68
C GLN A 398 -0.80 5.57 6.93
N LYS A 399 -0.70 4.94 8.10
CA LYS A 399 -0.68 5.65 9.37
C LYS A 399 0.58 6.52 9.43
N ASN A 400 0.46 7.75 9.97
CA ASN A 400 1.57 8.69 10.16
C ASN A 400 2.18 9.26 8.86
N ILE A 401 1.41 9.35 7.79
CA ILE A 401 1.74 10.22 6.64
C ILE A 401 1.36 11.66 6.99
N SER A 402 2.23 12.61 6.65
CA SER A 402 1.92 14.04 6.75
C SER A 402 0.65 14.37 5.96
N GLY A 403 -0.31 15.08 6.57
CA GLY A 403 -1.58 15.42 5.92
C GLY A 403 -2.54 14.24 5.68
N ASN A 404 -2.26 13.04 6.22
CA ASN A 404 -3.10 11.86 6.06
C ASN A 404 -3.37 11.47 4.58
N LEU A 405 -2.38 11.70 3.70
CA LEU A 405 -2.48 11.57 2.25
C LEU A 405 -2.33 10.11 1.77
N GLU A 406 -2.62 9.90 0.51
CA GLU A 406 -2.69 8.60 -0.14
C GLU A 406 -1.44 8.22 -0.96
N ASN A 407 -1.35 6.94 -1.27
CA ASN A 407 -0.48 6.36 -2.29
C ASN A 407 -1.37 5.85 -3.43
N VAL A 408 -1.03 6.12 -4.68
CA VAL A 408 -1.88 5.78 -5.83
C VAL A 408 -1.05 5.17 -6.95
N GLY A 409 -1.53 4.06 -7.50
CA GLY A 409 -1.04 3.51 -8.75
C GLY A 409 -1.94 3.90 -9.93
N TYR A 410 -1.29 4.37 -10.98
CA TYR A 410 -1.91 4.77 -12.23
C TYR A 410 -1.43 3.87 -13.36
N ALA A 411 -2.32 3.43 -14.25
CA ALA A 411 -1.97 2.55 -15.35
C ALA A 411 -2.70 2.92 -16.63
N LYS A 412 -2.08 2.60 -17.76
CA LYS A 412 -2.76 2.56 -19.08
C LYS A 412 -3.76 1.40 -19.10
N ASP A 413 -4.74 1.46 -19.98
CA ASP A 413 -5.73 0.39 -20.12
C ASP A 413 -5.05 -0.95 -20.42
N GLY A 414 -5.52 -2.01 -19.75
CA GLY A 414 -4.98 -3.37 -19.87
C GLY A 414 -3.64 -3.60 -19.16
N CYS A 415 -3.08 -2.60 -18.46
CA CYS A 415 -1.78 -2.70 -17.78
C CYS A 415 -1.86 -2.59 -16.25
N MET A 416 -3.06 -2.57 -15.68
CA MET A 416 -3.26 -2.54 -14.24
C MET A 416 -2.71 -3.82 -13.59
N SER A 417 -2.06 -3.69 -12.41
CA SER A 417 -1.55 -4.85 -11.70
C SER A 417 -2.66 -5.52 -10.89
N THR A 418 -2.99 -6.74 -11.25
CA THR A 418 -3.97 -7.58 -10.54
C THR A 418 -3.47 -7.94 -9.15
N TYR A 419 -2.16 -8.22 -9.02
CA TYR A 419 -1.55 -8.49 -7.72
C TYR A 419 -1.70 -7.33 -6.74
N ASN A 420 -1.47 -6.08 -7.18
CA ASN A 420 -1.61 -4.90 -6.33
C ASN A 420 -3.04 -4.71 -5.83
N ILE A 421 -4.02 -4.95 -6.67
CA ILE A 421 -5.44 -4.90 -6.29
C ILE A 421 -5.76 -6.02 -5.30
N ASN A 422 -5.37 -7.25 -5.59
CA ASN A 422 -5.67 -8.41 -4.75
C ASN A 422 -5.11 -8.26 -3.32
N ILE A 423 -3.87 -7.74 -3.18
CA ILE A 423 -3.26 -7.53 -1.86
C ILE A 423 -3.94 -6.39 -1.09
N MET A 424 -4.40 -5.33 -1.79
CA MET A 424 -5.08 -4.19 -1.18
C MET A 424 -6.52 -4.54 -0.78
N GLU A 425 -7.25 -5.20 -1.65
CA GLU A 425 -8.66 -5.50 -1.44
C GLU A 425 -8.92 -6.78 -0.64
N GLU A 426 -7.85 -7.57 -0.42
CA GLU A 426 -7.91 -8.81 0.39
C GLU A 426 -9.03 -9.75 -0.08
N LYS A 427 -9.14 -9.92 -1.42
CA LYS A 427 -10.13 -10.79 -2.06
C LYS A 427 -9.55 -12.12 -2.53
N GLN A 428 -8.23 -12.26 -2.52
CA GLN A 428 -7.55 -13.48 -2.94
C GLN A 428 -6.49 -13.89 -1.89
N THR A 429 -6.40 -15.18 -1.62
CA THR A 429 -5.32 -15.72 -0.78
C THR A 429 -3.97 -15.51 -1.45
N ILE A 430 -3.02 -14.98 -0.68
CA ILE A 430 -1.64 -14.75 -1.12
C ILE A 430 -0.72 -15.64 -0.32
N ILE A 431 -0.07 -16.60 -0.96
CA ILE A 431 0.92 -17.47 -0.31
C ILE A 431 2.29 -16.84 -0.48
N ALA A 432 2.92 -16.50 0.66
CA ALA A 432 4.20 -15.81 0.66
C ALA A 432 5.35 -16.76 0.96
N LEU A 433 6.43 -16.63 0.19
CA LEU A 433 7.68 -17.37 0.29
C LEU A 433 8.84 -16.40 0.54
N GLY A 434 9.98 -16.94 0.94
CA GLY A 434 11.21 -16.17 1.12
C GLY A 434 11.24 -15.32 2.38
N GLY A 435 12.22 -14.41 2.44
CA GLY A 435 12.50 -13.60 3.62
C GLY A 435 11.43 -12.56 3.91
N GLY A 436 10.82 -12.62 5.10
CA GLY A 436 9.81 -11.67 5.54
C GLY A 436 8.46 -11.78 4.84
N GLY A 437 8.24 -12.86 4.09
CA GLY A 437 6.96 -13.16 3.46
C GLY A 437 5.84 -13.26 4.51
N SER A 438 4.67 -12.73 4.18
CA SER A 438 3.46 -12.79 4.99
C SER A 438 2.34 -13.39 4.15
N THR A 439 2.08 -14.67 4.35
CA THR A 439 0.92 -15.35 3.77
C THR A 439 -0.35 -14.74 4.34
N LYS A 440 -1.30 -14.40 3.48
CA LYS A 440 -2.65 -13.97 3.82
C LYS A 440 -3.64 -15.00 3.32
N ILE A 441 -4.33 -15.65 4.23
CA ILE A 441 -5.40 -16.60 3.93
C ILE A 441 -6.71 -15.84 4.05
N VAL A 442 -7.39 -15.67 2.93
CA VAL A 442 -8.68 -14.96 2.89
C VAL A 442 -9.77 -16.00 3.14
N MET A 443 -10.57 -15.75 4.18
CA MET A 443 -11.71 -16.53 4.60
C MET A 443 -12.97 -15.65 4.52
N ASP A 444 -14.15 -16.24 4.66
CA ASP A 444 -15.41 -15.51 4.49
C ASP A 444 -15.57 -14.36 5.50
N ASP A 445 -15.15 -14.58 6.75
CA ASP A 445 -15.33 -13.65 7.86
C ASP A 445 -14.06 -12.97 8.37
N ARG A 446 -12.88 -13.52 8.01
CA ARG A 446 -11.60 -13.05 8.54
C ARG A 446 -10.42 -13.32 7.61
N ILE A 447 -9.29 -12.75 7.97
CA ILE A 447 -7.99 -12.99 7.31
C ILE A 447 -7.00 -13.52 8.32
N GLU A 448 -6.50 -14.72 8.05
CA GLU A 448 -5.43 -15.31 8.83
C GLU A 448 -4.07 -15.04 8.20
N ARG A 449 -3.02 -15.00 9.02
CA ARG A 449 -1.68 -14.67 8.55
C ARG A 449 -0.64 -15.65 9.08
N VAL A 450 0.20 -16.15 8.17
CA VAL A 450 1.37 -16.97 8.48
C VAL A 450 2.63 -16.24 8.03
N PHE A 451 3.62 -16.09 8.90
CA PHE A 451 4.79 -15.25 8.64
C PHE A 451 6.06 -16.09 8.50
N ASN A 452 6.86 -15.81 7.48
CA ASN A 452 8.23 -16.28 7.35
C ASN A 452 9.21 -15.43 8.18
N PHE A 453 10.39 -15.96 8.45
CA PHE A 453 11.46 -15.22 9.14
C PHE A 453 11.92 -14.05 8.26
N LYS A 454 12.22 -12.93 8.89
CA LYS A 454 12.65 -11.70 8.23
C LYS A 454 14.14 -11.72 7.87
N ASP A 455 14.95 -12.20 8.79
CA ASP A 455 16.39 -12.29 8.62
C ASP A 455 16.75 -13.49 7.75
N PRO A 456 17.60 -13.34 6.69
CA PRO A 456 17.97 -14.45 5.81
C PRO A 456 18.71 -15.57 6.51
N LEU A 457 19.48 -15.29 7.57
CA LEU A 457 20.18 -16.32 8.34
C LEU A 457 19.21 -17.14 9.18
N GLU A 458 18.22 -16.49 9.82
CA GLU A 458 17.15 -17.17 10.54
C GLU A 458 16.30 -18.01 9.56
N TYR A 459 16.00 -17.48 8.39
CA TYR A 459 15.29 -18.21 7.33
C TYR A 459 16.02 -19.51 6.94
N ILE A 460 17.35 -19.45 6.76
CA ILE A 460 18.17 -20.62 6.41
C ILE A 460 18.24 -21.63 7.57
N ARG A 461 18.54 -21.14 8.80
CA ARG A 461 18.76 -22.01 9.96
C ARG A 461 17.51 -22.73 10.44
N ARG A 462 16.37 -22.06 10.34
CA ARG A 462 15.08 -22.55 10.85
C ARG A 462 14.14 -22.96 9.70
N PHE A 463 14.72 -23.43 8.61
CA PHE A 463 13.97 -23.75 7.40
C PHE A 463 12.88 -24.81 7.61
N ASP A 464 13.14 -25.81 8.46
CA ASP A 464 12.14 -26.85 8.77
C ASP A 464 10.85 -26.29 9.41
N GLU A 465 10.99 -25.17 10.15
CA GLU A 465 9.81 -24.47 10.69
C GLU A 465 9.03 -23.76 9.59
N ILE A 466 9.71 -23.26 8.57
CA ILE A 466 9.04 -22.65 7.40
C ILE A 466 8.21 -23.69 6.64
N LEU A 467 8.77 -24.90 6.45
CA LEU A 467 8.02 -26.00 5.81
C LEU A 467 6.77 -26.38 6.61
N LYS A 468 6.87 -26.46 7.94
CA LYS A 468 5.72 -26.69 8.83
C LYS A 468 4.66 -25.60 8.71
N LYS A 469 5.09 -24.34 8.65
CA LYS A 469 4.18 -23.20 8.43
C LYS A 469 3.42 -23.27 7.11
N LYS A 470 3.95 -23.93 6.08
CA LYS A 470 3.20 -24.17 4.85
C LYS A 470 2.06 -25.19 5.08
N ASP A 471 2.28 -26.20 5.92
CA ASP A 471 1.22 -27.14 6.28
C ASP A 471 0.14 -26.47 7.16
N GLU A 472 0.50 -25.49 8.04
CA GLU A 472 -0.46 -24.70 8.83
C GLU A 472 -1.52 -24.01 7.95
N ILE A 473 -1.22 -23.67 6.69
CA ILE A 473 -2.18 -23.08 5.76
C ILE A 473 -3.36 -24.04 5.53
N LEU A 474 -3.07 -25.35 5.38
CA LEU A 474 -4.10 -26.36 5.18
C LEU A 474 -4.92 -26.59 6.44
N ASP A 475 -4.28 -26.54 7.61
CA ASP A 475 -4.95 -26.70 8.91
C ASP A 475 -5.94 -25.54 9.18
N ILE A 476 -5.54 -24.30 8.85
CA ILE A 476 -6.40 -23.11 8.95
C ILE A 476 -7.62 -23.27 8.04
N LEU A 477 -7.42 -23.66 6.79
CA LEU A 477 -8.53 -23.86 5.83
C LEU A 477 -9.42 -25.06 6.21
N ALA A 478 -8.86 -26.12 6.81
CA ALA A 478 -9.62 -27.27 7.28
C ALA A 478 -10.47 -26.92 8.52
N GLY A 479 -9.97 -26.06 9.41
CA GLY A 479 -10.70 -25.55 10.56
C GLY A 479 -11.98 -24.79 10.20
N GLU A 480 -12.00 -24.12 9.05
CA GLU A 480 -13.18 -23.43 8.54
C GLU A 480 -14.30 -24.41 8.10
N LYS A 481 -13.94 -25.56 7.53
CA LYS A 481 -14.91 -26.56 7.07
C LYS A 481 -15.61 -27.32 8.21
N ASN A 482 -15.07 -27.24 9.42
CA ASN A 482 -15.57 -27.97 10.60
C ASN A 482 -16.25 -27.06 11.65
N GLY A 483 -16.33 -25.74 11.41
CA GLY A 483 -17.03 -24.76 12.25
C GLY A 483 -18.31 -24.27 11.61
#